data_f3c66dcbac9afab8d0bfbf0edd4be675
#
_entry.id   f3c66dcbac9afab8d0bfbf0edd4be675
#
_cell.length_a   1.000
_cell.length_b   1.000
_cell.length_c   1.000
_cell.angle_alpha   90.00
_cell.angle_beta   90.00
_cell.angle_gamma   90.00
#
_symmetry.space_group_name_H-M   'P 1'
#
loop_
_entity.id
_entity.type
_entity.pdbx_description
1 polymer ?
#
loop_
_entity_poly.entity_id
_entity_poly.type
_entity_poly.pdbx_seq_one_letter_code
_entity_poly.pdbx_strand_id
1 'polypeptide(L)'
;MNKEETTMPAAEWLNKYESMKEKLACKTDLDAHFTEKVIGSMAVEVLDIGSVHFPTGTIFACDPLVELEDTSPFLQTIPAGTYPVKICVVPSEKYGDRYACIKVVVSQEKPVRYELGMVGNENLDEEVGEDDYFGFGVDAGMGCIADIQTQKDFKEYWARRLEEDPDIDPYNDLFCDLLEENAKAHPKYQLSHGDWLNWTVPDTDCNLPIF
;
A
#
# COMPACT_ATOMS: atom_id res chain seq x y z
N MET A 1 -2.28 -17.79 22.79
CA MET A 1 -1.21 -16.85 22.41
C MET A 1 -0.33 -17.58 21.39
N ASN A 2 -0.83 -17.71 20.16
CA ASN A 2 -0.06 -18.28 19.06
C ASN A 2 0.82 -17.15 18.51
N LYS A 3 2.13 -17.32 18.56
CA LYS A 3 3.05 -16.54 17.76
C LYS A 3 2.79 -16.94 16.32
N GLU A 4 2.16 -16.09 15.53
CA GLU A 4 2.28 -16.14 14.08
C GLU A 4 3.74 -15.79 13.77
N GLU A 5 4.58 -16.82 13.67
CA GLU A 5 5.90 -16.70 13.08
C GLU A 5 5.66 -16.40 11.60
N THR A 6 6.12 -15.24 11.16
CA THR A 6 6.28 -14.95 9.73
C THR A 6 7.12 -16.10 9.16
N THR A 7 6.49 -17.05 8.50
CA THR A 7 7.14 -18.25 8.03
C THR A 7 8.05 -17.81 6.88
N MET A 8 9.36 -17.91 7.07
CA MET A 8 10.32 -17.68 5.98
C MET A 8 9.97 -18.57 4.79
N PRO A 9 10.01 -18.06 3.55
CA PRO A 9 9.76 -18.86 2.37
C PRO A 9 10.65 -20.10 2.34
N ALA A 10 10.13 -21.18 1.76
CA ALA A 10 10.91 -22.40 1.58
C ALA A 10 12.18 -22.12 0.77
N ALA A 11 13.29 -22.76 1.13
CA ALA A 11 14.57 -22.59 0.40
C ALA A 11 14.44 -22.88 -1.10
N GLU A 12 13.57 -23.81 -1.47
CA GLU A 12 13.26 -24.15 -2.87
C GLU A 12 12.59 -22.96 -3.58
N TRP A 13 11.62 -22.30 -2.93
CA TRP A 13 10.97 -21.12 -3.45
C TRP A 13 11.97 -19.97 -3.67
N LEU A 14 12.81 -19.70 -2.67
CA LEU A 14 13.83 -18.63 -2.77
C LEU A 14 14.82 -18.90 -3.92
N ASN A 15 15.29 -20.12 -4.08
CA ASN A 15 16.20 -20.50 -5.17
C ASN A 15 15.52 -20.29 -6.54
N LYS A 16 14.25 -20.65 -6.65
CA LYS A 16 13.48 -20.46 -7.87
C LYS A 16 13.27 -18.98 -8.17
N TYR A 17 12.84 -18.20 -7.20
CA TYR A 17 12.67 -16.76 -7.33
C TYR A 17 13.97 -16.10 -7.81
N GLU A 18 15.10 -16.35 -7.18
CA GLU A 18 16.39 -15.80 -7.61
C GLU A 18 16.73 -16.16 -9.06
N SER A 19 16.39 -17.36 -9.53
CA SER A 19 16.59 -17.75 -10.93
C SER A 19 15.69 -17.01 -11.94
N MET A 20 14.56 -16.51 -11.49
CA MET A 20 13.55 -15.83 -12.31
C MET A 20 13.59 -14.28 -12.17
N LYS A 21 14.25 -13.78 -11.17
CA LYS A 21 14.24 -12.37 -10.75
C LYS A 21 14.46 -11.37 -11.90
N GLU A 22 15.37 -11.67 -12.81
CA GLU A 22 15.63 -10.82 -14.00
C GLU A 22 14.46 -10.83 -15.00
N LYS A 23 13.68 -11.91 -15.07
CA LYS A 23 12.51 -12.01 -15.94
C LYS A 23 11.32 -11.26 -15.35
N LEU A 24 11.21 -11.26 -14.02
CA LEU A 24 10.14 -10.64 -13.27
C LEU A 24 10.38 -9.13 -13.03
N ALA A 25 11.58 -8.62 -13.29
CA ALA A 25 11.89 -7.22 -13.11
C ALA A 25 11.07 -6.32 -14.04
N CYS A 26 10.45 -5.28 -13.49
CA CYS A 26 9.75 -4.27 -14.28
C CYS A 26 10.77 -3.45 -15.08
N LYS A 27 10.54 -3.34 -16.39
CA LYS A 27 11.40 -2.58 -17.31
C LYS A 27 10.96 -1.13 -17.51
N THR A 28 9.77 -0.79 -17.02
CA THR A 28 9.22 0.56 -17.07
C THR A 28 9.91 1.43 -16.02
N ASP A 29 10.28 2.65 -16.38
CA ASP A 29 10.76 3.65 -15.40
C ASP A 29 9.57 4.16 -14.58
N LEU A 30 9.31 3.52 -13.43
CA LEU A 30 8.21 3.89 -12.54
C LEU A 30 8.46 5.25 -11.86
N ASP A 31 9.73 5.68 -11.74
CA ASP A 31 10.05 6.98 -11.15
C ASP A 31 9.58 8.14 -12.04
N ALA A 32 9.43 7.90 -13.34
CA ALA A 32 8.87 8.87 -14.28
C ALA A 32 7.49 9.37 -13.87
N HIS A 33 6.67 8.54 -13.21
CA HIS A 33 5.35 8.93 -12.70
C HIS A 33 5.42 10.04 -11.63
N PHE A 34 6.57 10.24 -11.02
CA PHE A 34 6.78 11.25 -9.96
C PHE A 34 7.71 12.39 -10.38
N THR A 35 8.31 12.31 -11.55
CA THR A 35 9.29 13.30 -12.04
C THR A 35 8.84 13.98 -13.34
N GLU A 36 8.02 13.32 -14.14
CA GLU A 36 7.50 13.86 -15.39
C GLU A 36 6.11 14.51 -15.18
N LYS A 37 5.69 15.34 -16.12
CA LYS A 37 4.36 15.95 -16.14
C LYS A 37 3.37 15.24 -17.06
N VAL A 38 3.87 14.36 -17.90
CA VAL A 38 3.09 13.61 -18.90
C VAL A 38 3.67 12.21 -19.03
N ILE A 39 2.83 11.20 -18.89
CA ILE A 39 3.16 9.80 -19.12
C ILE A 39 2.33 9.30 -20.31
N GLY A 40 3.00 8.90 -21.39
CA GLY A 40 2.31 8.61 -22.65
C GLY A 40 1.60 9.86 -23.18
N SER A 41 0.26 9.84 -23.18
CA SER A 41 -0.58 10.98 -23.58
C SER A 41 -1.34 11.61 -22.42
N MET A 42 -1.13 11.14 -21.18
CA MET A 42 -1.87 11.57 -20.00
C MET A 42 -1.04 12.56 -19.19
N ALA A 43 -1.63 13.69 -18.84
CA ALA A 43 -1.06 14.57 -17.83
C ALA A 43 -1.08 13.87 -16.47
N VAL A 44 -0.03 14.03 -15.68
CA VAL A 44 0.07 13.51 -14.32
C VAL A 44 0.50 14.61 -13.37
N GLU A 45 0.03 14.50 -12.14
CA GLU A 45 0.42 15.39 -11.04
C GLU A 45 0.82 14.54 -9.83
N VAL A 46 1.61 15.13 -8.94
CA VAL A 46 2.07 14.47 -7.72
C VAL A 46 1.35 15.07 -6.52
N LEU A 47 0.66 14.24 -5.77
CA LEU A 47 0.04 14.56 -4.50
C LEU A 47 0.94 14.03 -3.37
N ASP A 48 1.33 14.90 -2.45
CA ASP A 48 2.00 14.53 -1.21
C ASP A 48 0.94 14.35 -0.12
N ILE A 49 0.85 13.16 0.45
CA ILE A 49 -0.12 12.82 1.51
C ILE A 49 0.51 12.80 2.91
N GLY A 50 1.71 13.36 3.04
CA GLY A 50 2.46 13.40 4.28
C GLY A 50 3.46 12.25 4.42
N SER A 51 3.77 11.88 5.65
CA SER A 51 4.75 10.84 5.93
C SER A 51 4.11 9.68 6.68
N VAL A 52 4.65 8.48 6.46
CA VAL A 52 4.26 7.25 7.14
C VAL A 52 5.44 6.73 7.95
N HIS A 53 5.18 6.32 9.19
CA HIS A 53 6.16 5.73 10.08
C HIS A 53 6.23 4.22 9.87
N PHE A 54 7.44 3.70 9.66
CA PHE A 54 7.74 2.29 9.48
C PHE A 54 8.68 1.83 10.61
N PRO A 55 8.16 1.48 11.79
CA PRO A 55 8.99 1.18 12.96
C PRO A 55 9.83 -0.09 12.81
N THR A 56 9.39 -1.06 12.02
CA THR A 56 10.13 -2.29 11.77
C THR A 56 10.84 -2.33 10.42
N GLY A 57 10.36 -1.54 9.47
CA GLY A 57 10.79 -1.57 8.07
C GLY A 57 10.27 -2.79 7.30
N THR A 58 9.40 -3.60 7.89
CA THR A 58 8.73 -4.72 7.24
C THR A 58 7.40 -4.22 6.68
N ILE A 59 7.27 -4.22 5.35
CA ILE A 59 6.21 -3.53 4.62
C ILE A 59 5.17 -4.54 4.14
N PHE A 60 3.92 -4.14 4.17
CA PHE A 60 2.84 -4.80 3.43
C PHE A 60 2.07 -3.79 2.57
N ALA A 61 1.34 -4.30 1.57
CA ALA A 61 0.33 -3.56 0.83
C ALA A 61 -0.88 -4.46 0.58
N CYS A 62 -2.09 -3.92 0.70
CA CYS A 62 -3.33 -4.67 0.50
C CYS A 62 -4.51 -3.73 0.29
N ASP A 63 -5.68 -4.29 0.00
CA ASP A 63 -6.96 -3.64 0.21
C ASP A 63 -7.30 -3.67 1.71
N PRO A 64 -7.35 -2.52 2.39
CA PRO A 64 -7.50 -2.47 3.85
C PRO A 64 -8.87 -2.96 4.36
N LEU A 65 -9.88 -3.02 3.49
CA LEU A 65 -11.20 -3.53 3.86
C LEU A 65 -11.33 -5.05 3.70
N VAL A 66 -10.42 -5.66 2.95
CA VAL A 66 -10.50 -7.09 2.60
C VAL A 66 -9.41 -7.89 3.32
N GLU A 67 -8.18 -7.38 3.33
CA GLU A 67 -7.01 -8.18 3.72
C GLU A 67 -6.16 -7.59 4.84
N LEU A 68 -6.52 -6.41 5.40
CA LEU A 68 -5.68 -5.71 6.37
C LEU A 68 -5.25 -6.59 7.56
N GLU A 69 -6.14 -7.46 8.03
CA GLU A 69 -5.85 -8.29 9.19
C GLU A 69 -4.96 -9.50 8.87
N ASP A 70 -5.00 -10.02 7.63
CA ASP A 70 -4.38 -11.31 7.28
C ASP A 70 -3.30 -11.19 6.20
N THR A 71 -3.07 -9.98 5.66
CA THR A 71 -2.06 -9.79 4.61
C THR A 71 -0.65 -10.12 5.10
N SER A 72 0.12 -10.78 4.24
CA SER A 72 1.53 -11.08 4.49
C SER A 72 2.43 -9.92 4.07
N PRO A 73 3.51 -9.66 4.80
CA PRO A 73 4.47 -8.64 4.40
C PRO A 73 5.31 -9.08 3.20
N PHE A 74 5.85 -8.11 2.48
CA PHE A 74 6.84 -8.36 1.45
C PHE A 74 8.15 -8.93 2.05
N LEU A 75 8.86 -9.69 1.24
CA LEU A 75 10.21 -10.18 1.58
C LEU A 75 11.24 -9.06 1.67
N GLN A 76 11.06 -8.03 0.84
CA GLN A 76 11.91 -6.85 0.86
C GLN A 76 11.56 -5.98 2.06
N THR A 77 12.59 -5.52 2.74
CA THR A 77 12.47 -4.58 3.87
C THR A 77 13.14 -3.25 3.55
N ILE A 78 12.75 -2.21 4.26
CA ILE A 78 13.41 -0.90 4.25
C ILE A 78 14.03 -0.62 5.62
N PRO A 79 14.96 0.33 5.76
CA PRO A 79 15.37 0.79 7.08
C PRO A 79 14.16 1.29 7.87
N ALA A 80 14.11 1.00 9.17
CA ALA A 80 13.10 1.61 10.04
C ALA A 80 13.22 3.13 10.00
N GLY A 81 12.07 3.83 9.92
CA GLY A 81 12.08 5.29 9.77
C GLY A 81 10.73 5.87 9.40
N THR A 82 10.71 7.18 9.15
CA THR A 82 9.52 7.90 8.68
C THR A 82 9.79 8.45 7.29
N TYR A 83 8.92 8.12 6.34
CA TYR A 83 9.15 8.40 4.93
C TYR A 83 7.96 9.12 4.29
N PRO A 84 8.21 10.12 3.43
CA PRO A 84 7.14 10.76 2.65
C PRO A 84 6.44 9.76 1.75
N VAL A 85 5.12 9.91 1.63
CA VAL A 85 4.30 9.12 0.71
C VAL A 85 3.67 10.04 -0.33
N LYS A 86 3.78 9.65 -1.58
CA LYS A 86 3.30 10.41 -2.73
C LYS A 86 2.42 9.55 -3.60
N ILE A 87 1.40 10.17 -4.17
CA ILE A 87 0.48 9.57 -5.14
C ILE A 87 0.69 10.24 -6.50
N CYS A 88 0.86 9.46 -7.54
CA CYS A 88 0.74 9.94 -8.92
C CYS A 88 -0.73 9.99 -9.29
N VAL A 89 -1.23 11.17 -9.56
CA VAL A 89 -2.62 11.43 -9.92
C VAL A 89 -2.74 11.68 -11.41
N VAL A 90 -3.71 11.06 -12.05
CA VAL A 90 -4.17 11.38 -13.41
C VAL A 90 -5.44 12.22 -13.28
N PRO A 91 -5.38 13.55 -13.41
CA PRO A 91 -6.56 14.42 -13.29
C PRO A 91 -7.55 14.16 -14.43
N SER A 92 -8.83 14.10 -14.12
CA SER A 92 -9.88 13.92 -15.12
C SER A 92 -11.19 14.57 -14.70
N GLU A 93 -11.57 15.66 -15.38
CA GLU A 93 -12.88 16.31 -15.18
C GLU A 93 -14.06 15.41 -15.54
N LYS A 94 -13.87 14.48 -16.48
CA LYS A 94 -14.95 13.63 -16.99
C LYS A 94 -15.20 12.40 -16.14
N TYR A 95 -14.15 11.80 -15.60
CA TYR A 95 -14.23 10.46 -14.95
C TYR A 95 -13.83 10.52 -13.46
N GLY A 96 -13.55 11.70 -12.93
CA GLY A 96 -12.89 11.89 -11.64
C GLY A 96 -11.39 11.58 -11.71
N ASP A 97 -10.62 12.09 -10.78
CA ASP A 97 -9.19 11.85 -10.69
C ASP A 97 -8.91 10.36 -10.43
N ARG A 98 -7.76 9.88 -10.90
CA ARG A 98 -7.34 8.48 -10.73
C ARG A 98 -5.94 8.43 -10.15
N TYR A 99 -5.73 7.54 -9.22
CA TYR A 99 -4.42 7.27 -8.62
C TYR A 99 -3.73 6.17 -9.43
N ALA A 100 -2.69 6.55 -10.15
CA ALA A 100 -1.98 5.63 -11.04
C ALA A 100 -0.98 4.75 -10.30
N CYS A 101 -0.28 5.33 -9.32
CA CYS A 101 0.66 4.60 -8.46
C CYS A 101 0.99 5.41 -7.21
N ILE A 102 1.50 4.72 -6.20
CA ILE A 102 1.92 5.28 -4.91
C ILE A 102 3.41 5.03 -4.71
N LYS A 103 4.09 5.97 -4.06
CA LYS A 103 5.52 5.90 -3.78
C LYS A 103 5.81 6.25 -2.32
N VAL A 104 6.46 5.33 -1.60
CA VAL A 104 7.16 5.63 -0.34
C VAL A 104 8.57 6.07 -0.68
N VAL A 105 8.98 7.26 -0.27
CA VAL A 105 10.27 7.86 -0.64
C VAL A 105 11.32 7.52 0.42
N VAL A 106 11.91 6.34 0.30
CA VAL A 106 12.94 5.85 1.23
C VAL A 106 14.30 6.51 0.98
N SER A 107 14.58 6.90 -0.27
CA SER A 107 15.82 7.55 -0.68
C SER A 107 15.55 8.59 -1.75
N GLN A 108 16.45 9.59 -1.85
CA GLN A 108 16.45 10.57 -2.95
C GLN A 108 17.30 10.11 -4.15
N GLU A 109 17.96 8.97 -4.02
CA GLU A 109 18.76 8.40 -5.10
C GLU A 109 17.84 7.87 -6.21
N LYS A 110 18.30 7.97 -7.46
CA LYS A 110 17.54 7.43 -8.58
C LYS A 110 17.52 5.90 -8.51
N PRO A 111 16.34 5.27 -8.65
CA PRO A 111 16.24 3.81 -8.73
C PRO A 111 17.11 3.25 -9.86
N VAL A 112 17.83 2.18 -9.59
CA VAL A 112 18.65 1.47 -10.58
C VAL A 112 17.95 0.25 -11.15
N ARG A 113 16.90 -0.23 -10.44
CA ARG A 113 16.11 -1.40 -10.81
C ARG A 113 14.77 -1.38 -10.09
N TYR A 114 13.77 -1.98 -10.70
CA TYR A 114 12.44 -2.22 -10.11
C TYR A 114 12.21 -3.72 -10.00
N GLU A 115 11.90 -4.19 -8.80
CA GLU A 115 11.59 -5.58 -8.49
C GLU A 115 10.13 -5.68 -8.03
N LEU A 116 9.51 -6.85 -8.23
CA LEU A 116 8.17 -7.10 -7.70
C LEU A 116 8.24 -7.24 -6.17
N GLY A 117 7.22 -6.74 -5.50
CA GLY A 117 7.00 -6.97 -4.07
C GLY A 117 6.42 -8.38 -3.88
N MET A 118 7.27 -9.34 -3.50
CA MET A 118 6.87 -10.72 -3.30
C MET A 118 6.71 -11.03 -1.82
N VAL A 119 5.72 -11.84 -1.47
CA VAL A 119 5.48 -12.30 -0.09
C VAL A 119 6.06 -13.69 0.21
N GLY A 120 6.47 -14.44 -0.84
CA GLY A 120 7.20 -15.70 -0.70
C GLY A 120 6.34 -16.96 -0.70
N ASN A 121 5.08 -16.86 -1.11
CA ASN A 121 4.17 -18.00 -1.26
C ASN A 121 3.53 -18.07 -2.66
N GLU A 122 3.93 -17.19 -3.57
CA GLU A 122 3.41 -17.15 -4.94
C GLU A 122 3.77 -18.42 -5.71
N ASN A 123 2.89 -18.86 -6.60
CA ASN A 123 3.14 -19.97 -7.48
C ASN A 123 4.06 -19.56 -8.64
N LEU A 124 5.37 -19.75 -8.45
CA LEU A 124 6.37 -19.42 -9.47
C LEU A 124 6.45 -20.43 -10.63
N ASP A 125 5.59 -21.46 -10.66
CA ASP A 125 5.48 -22.41 -11.76
C ASP A 125 4.45 -22.00 -12.81
N GLU A 126 3.58 -21.09 -12.47
CA GLU A 126 2.62 -20.53 -13.42
C GLU A 126 3.35 -19.66 -14.45
N GLU A 127 2.97 -19.83 -15.72
CA GLU A 127 3.37 -18.89 -16.74
C GLU A 127 2.58 -17.59 -16.52
N VAL A 128 3.29 -16.49 -16.28
CA VAL A 128 2.70 -15.16 -16.16
C VAL A 128 2.42 -14.65 -17.56
N GLY A 129 1.15 -14.61 -17.97
CA GLY A 129 0.68 -14.05 -19.23
C GLY A 129 0.75 -12.52 -19.24
N GLU A 130 0.30 -11.90 -20.35
CA GLU A 130 0.32 -10.42 -20.48
C GLU A 130 -0.63 -9.74 -19.48
N ASP A 131 -1.69 -10.44 -19.06
CA ASP A 131 -2.72 -9.93 -18.14
C ASP A 131 -2.56 -10.46 -16.69
N ASP A 132 -1.55 -11.32 -16.45
CA ASP A 132 -1.29 -11.87 -15.13
C ASP A 132 -0.26 -11.04 -14.38
N TYR A 133 -0.38 -11.00 -13.06
CA TYR A 133 0.55 -10.27 -12.18
C TYR A 133 0.71 -10.97 -10.83
N PHE A 134 1.84 -10.74 -10.21
CA PHE A 134 2.01 -10.98 -8.78
C PHE A 134 1.67 -9.69 -8.04
N GLY A 135 0.71 -9.75 -7.12
CA GLY A 135 0.22 -8.59 -6.41
C GLY A 135 -0.98 -8.93 -5.53
N PHE A 136 -1.76 -7.94 -5.19
CA PHE A 136 -2.99 -8.08 -4.40
C PHE A 136 -4.17 -7.48 -5.15
N GLY A 137 -5.39 -7.98 -4.87
CA GLY A 137 -6.63 -7.41 -5.37
C GLY A 137 -6.97 -6.09 -4.67
N VAL A 138 -7.72 -5.23 -5.35
CA VAL A 138 -8.31 -4.00 -4.79
C VAL A 138 -9.81 -4.12 -4.95
N ASP A 139 -10.41 -5.07 -4.24
CA ASP A 139 -11.80 -5.49 -4.44
C ASP A 139 -12.79 -4.48 -3.86
N ALA A 140 -12.46 -3.82 -2.76
CA ALA A 140 -13.26 -2.75 -2.18
C ALA A 140 -12.95 -1.37 -2.79
N GLY A 141 -11.99 -1.29 -3.71
CA GLY A 141 -11.61 -0.04 -4.40
C GLY A 141 -10.66 0.84 -3.60
N MET A 142 -10.02 0.31 -2.58
CA MET A 142 -9.05 1.01 -1.74
C MET A 142 -7.73 0.23 -1.69
N GLY A 143 -6.63 0.97 -1.55
CA GLY A 143 -5.31 0.39 -1.30
C GLY A 143 -4.67 1.01 -0.06
N CYS A 144 -3.75 0.29 0.56
CA CYS A 144 -2.87 0.82 1.59
C CYS A 144 -1.45 0.26 1.45
N ILE A 145 -0.49 0.96 2.06
CA ILE A 145 0.90 0.50 2.21
C ILE A 145 1.41 0.93 3.58
N ALA A 146 1.76 -0.01 4.43
CA ALA A 146 2.15 0.30 5.80
C ALA A 146 3.19 -0.69 6.35
N ASP A 147 3.64 -0.43 7.59
CA ASP A 147 4.48 -1.37 8.35
C ASP A 147 3.65 -2.48 8.97
N ILE A 148 4.23 -3.65 9.13
CA ILE A 148 3.56 -4.79 9.80
C ILE A 148 3.15 -4.46 11.25
N GLN A 149 3.79 -3.48 11.89
CA GLN A 149 3.36 -3.01 13.20
C GLN A 149 2.01 -2.30 13.12
N THR A 150 1.75 -1.53 12.04
CA THR A 150 0.44 -0.89 11.81
C THR A 150 -0.70 -1.90 11.76
N GLN A 151 -0.47 -3.05 11.09
CA GLN A 151 -1.45 -4.15 11.06
C GLN A 151 -1.78 -4.65 12.46
N LYS A 152 -0.77 -4.87 13.30
CA LYS A 152 -0.95 -5.35 14.68
C LYS A 152 -1.69 -4.33 15.53
N ASP A 153 -1.27 -3.07 15.45
CA ASP A 153 -1.87 -1.97 16.19
C ASP A 153 -3.34 -1.75 15.77
N PHE A 154 -3.63 -1.87 14.47
CA PHE A 154 -4.99 -1.81 13.96
C PHE A 154 -5.85 -2.97 14.49
N LYS A 155 -5.35 -4.20 14.44
CA LYS A 155 -6.04 -5.38 15.01
C LYS A 155 -6.39 -5.18 16.49
N GLU A 156 -5.45 -4.67 17.29
CA GLU A 156 -5.69 -4.41 18.71
C GLU A 156 -6.69 -3.27 18.92
N TYR A 157 -6.60 -2.20 18.15
CA TYR A 157 -7.56 -1.10 18.17
C TYR A 157 -8.96 -1.58 17.79
N TRP A 158 -9.07 -2.32 16.69
CA TRP A 158 -10.36 -2.80 16.19
C TRP A 158 -11.01 -3.82 17.11
N ALA A 159 -10.23 -4.74 17.69
CA ALA A 159 -10.73 -5.69 18.70
C ALA A 159 -11.37 -4.99 19.91
N ARG A 160 -10.75 -3.90 20.41
CA ARG A 160 -11.35 -3.09 21.49
C ARG A 160 -12.68 -2.45 21.08
N ARG A 161 -12.77 -1.95 19.84
CA ARG A 161 -14.00 -1.38 19.30
C ARG A 161 -15.13 -2.42 19.21
N LEU A 162 -14.81 -3.64 18.77
CA LEU A 162 -15.76 -4.76 18.70
C LEU A 162 -16.22 -5.27 20.09
N GLU A 163 -15.39 -5.13 21.12
CA GLU A 163 -15.82 -5.41 22.52
C GLU A 163 -16.87 -4.40 23.01
N GLU A 164 -16.79 -3.15 22.56
CA GLU A 164 -17.75 -2.09 22.90
C GLU A 164 -19.04 -2.18 22.09
N ASP A 165 -18.92 -2.47 20.80
CA ASP A 165 -20.04 -2.63 19.87
C ASP A 165 -19.70 -3.71 18.81
N PRO A 166 -20.27 -4.92 18.94
CA PRO A 166 -19.96 -6.03 18.05
C PRO A 166 -20.59 -5.93 16.65
N ASP A 167 -21.44 -4.95 16.39
CA ASP A 167 -22.17 -4.78 15.12
C ASP A 167 -21.49 -3.77 14.17
N ILE A 168 -20.35 -3.19 14.55
CA ILE A 168 -19.59 -2.22 13.72
C ILE A 168 -18.82 -2.89 12.60
N ASP A 169 -18.62 -2.14 11.50
CA ASP A 169 -17.72 -2.53 10.41
C ASP A 169 -16.69 -1.42 10.11
N PRO A 170 -15.49 -1.80 9.60
CA PRO A 170 -14.39 -0.84 9.39
C PRO A 170 -14.74 0.28 8.40
N TYR A 171 -15.55 0.02 7.38
CA TYR A 171 -15.87 1.03 6.38
C TYR A 171 -16.84 2.07 6.93
N ASN A 172 -18.03 1.62 7.40
CA ASN A 172 -19.09 2.54 7.81
C ASN A 172 -18.82 3.23 9.15
N ASP A 173 -18.16 2.53 10.08
CA ASP A 173 -17.98 2.99 11.47
C ASP A 173 -16.59 3.56 11.76
N LEU A 174 -15.72 3.65 10.73
CA LEU A 174 -14.39 4.24 10.86
C LEU A 174 -13.94 4.97 9.60
N PHE A 175 -13.69 4.25 8.49
CA PHE A 175 -13.00 4.84 7.34
C PHE A 175 -13.84 5.88 6.60
N CYS A 176 -15.16 5.70 6.51
CA CYS A 176 -16.06 6.65 5.87
C CYS A 176 -15.96 8.04 6.50
N ASP A 177 -16.08 8.12 7.81
CA ASP A 177 -15.99 9.40 8.54
C ASP A 177 -14.59 10.02 8.42
N LEU A 178 -13.54 9.22 8.54
CA LEU A 178 -12.16 9.69 8.42
C LEU A 178 -11.84 10.23 7.02
N LEU A 179 -12.31 9.55 5.97
CA LEU A 179 -12.16 10.00 4.58
C LEU A 179 -12.91 11.32 4.35
N GLU A 180 -14.16 11.43 4.83
CA GLU A 180 -14.93 12.67 4.70
C GLU A 180 -14.29 13.85 5.45
N GLU A 181 -13.76 13.64 6.64
CA GLU A 181 -13.05 14.67 7.39
C GLU A 181 -11.78 15.09 6.67
N ASN A 182 -11.01 14.14 6.17
CA ASN A 182 -9.79 14.42 5.43
C ASN A 182 -10.10 15.16 4.11
N ALA A 183 -11.16 14.81 3.41
CA ALA A 183 -11.58 15.50 2.19
C ALA A 183 -11.97 16.96 2.43
N LYS A 184 -12.61 17.27 3.57
CA LYS A 184 -12.92 18.66 3.97
C LYS A 184 -11.65 19.45 4.28
N ALA A 185 -10.66 18.82 4.92
CA ALA A 185 -9.38 19.44 5.26
C ALA A 185 -8.43 19.56 4.07
N HIS A 186 -8.45 18.57 3.16
CA HIS A 186 -7.54 18.39 2.04
C HIS A 186 -8.29 18.07 0.74
N PRO A 187 -9.04 19.01 0.14
CA PRO A 187 -9.96 18.71 -0.97
C PRO A 187 -9.26 18.43 -2.31
N LYS A 188 -7.93 18.48 -2.37
CA LYS A 188 -7.19 18.32 -3.62
C LYS A 188 -7.15 16.86 -4.06
N TYR A 189 -7.54 16.60 -5.32
CA TYR A 189 -7.54 15.28 -5.96
C TYR A 189 -8.38 14.22 -5.24
N GLN A 190 -9.48 14.60 -4.66
CA GLN A 190 -10.44 13.65 -4.10
C GLN A 190 -11.87 14.16 -4.22
N LEU A 191 -12.82 13.23 -4.17
CA LEU A 191 -14.25 13.52 -4.15
C LEU A 191 -14.67 14.08 -2.79
N SER A 192 -15.88 14.60 -2.72
CA SER A 192 -16.40 15.24 -1.51
C SER A 192 -16.51 14.31 -0.29
N HIS A 193 -16.61 13.00 -0.53
CA HIS A 193 -16.65 11.95 0.51
C HIS A 193 -15.31 11.26 0.76
N GLY A 194 -14.26 11.73 0.07
CA GLY A 194 -12.88 11.30 0.29
C GLY A 194 -12.45 10.11 -0.57
N ASP A 195 -11.18 10.16 -1.00
CA ASP A 195 -10.52 9.13 -1.80
C ASP A 195 -9.12 8.78 -1.25
N TRP A 196 -8.58 9.59 -0.34
CA TRP A 196 -7.32 9.31 0.31
C TRP A 196 -7.29 9.86 1.74
N LEU A 197 -6.50 9.25 2.59
CA LEU A 197 -6.16 9.75 3.91
C LEU A 197 -4.80 9.21 4.37
N ASN A 198 -4.20 9.86 5.36
CA ASN A 198 -3.05 9.34 6.09
C ASN A 198 -3.37 9.37 7.58
N TRP A 199 -3.98 8.29 8.06
CA TRP A 199 -4.50 8.18 9.41
C TRP A 199 -3.47 7.55 10.35
N THR A 200 -3.40 8.03 11.58
CA THR A 200 -2.60 7.40 12.64
C THR A 200 -3.50 6.55 13.51
N VAL A 201 -3.14 5.28 13.70
CA VAL A 201 -3.87 4.38 14.60
C VAL A 201 -3.85 4.95 16.02
N PRO A 202 -5.01 5.08 16.69
CA PRO A 202 -5.08 5.69 18.02
C PRO A 202 -4.13 5.06 19.03
N ASP A 203 -3.52 5.90 19.88
CA ASP A 203 -2.57 5.51 20.93
C ASP A 203 -1.24 4.93 20.40
N THR A 204 -0.95 5.11 19.11
CA THR A 204 0.31 4.65 18.47
C THR A 204 0.95 5.76 17.65
N ASP A 205 2.12 5.48 17.08
CA ASP A 205 2.78 6.31 16.07
C ASP A 205 2.73 5.67 14.66
N CYS A 206 1.94 4.61 14.50
CA CYS A 206 1.78 3.88 13.25
C CYS A 206 0.73 4.51 12.36
N ASN A 207 1.08 4.73 11.10
CA ASN A 207 0.17 5.29 10.10
C ASN A 207 -0.41 4.22 9.20
N LEU A 208 -1.67 4.38 8.85
CA LEU A 208 -2.37 3.64 7.79
C LEU A 208 -2.79 4.64 6.70
N PRO A 209 -1.96 4.83 5.67
CA PRO A 209 -2.35 5.59 4.49
C PRO A 209 -3.31 4.76 3.65
N ILE A 210 -4.45 5.35 3.28
CA ILE A 210 -5.48 4.76 2.42
C ILE A 210 -5.62 5.63 1.17
N PHE A 211 -5.80 5.00 0.01
CA PHE A 211 -5.90 5.68 -1.29
C PHE A 211 -6.69 4.86 -2.32
#